data_9f22c7486dfaeca7117633c4602929fb
#
_entry.id   9f22c7486dfaeca7117633c4602929fb
#
_cell.length_a   1.000
_cell.length_b   1.000
_cell.length_c   1.000
_cell.angle_alpha   90.00
_cell.angle_beta   90.00
_cell.angle_gamma   90.00
#
_symmetry.space_group_name_H-M   'P 1'
#
loop_
_entity.id
_entity.type
_entity.pdbx_description
1 polymer ?
#
loop_
_entity_poly.entity_id
_entity_poly.type
_entity_poly.pdbx_seq_one_letter_code
_entity_poly.pdbx_strand_id
1 'polypeptide(L)'
;HNGGNGTIMKQAAITYFVLNKYAVDDEFTSEKLIEVLDYSSALSVIISRLTHSARMPDLMVLLLNAIIVLNFYYNKQGILFDRFERIAKIFDDCREMVFDKYCSTLPLSSLDRTLYEQLTETSKFLFIEKLPEQPKIKQLFAKILGKKQPAGKVLVTQDRPDNTPLFFKRFNYAQLRNGGYCFDTMTSALWCFLAGDSFEDGLYKAVNLFGDADTIAAVYGQIAASFYGLSDIPECLITELHDIPMINFVLSNSQPAPNNKCITI
;
A
#
# COMPACT_ATOMS: atom_id res chain seq x y z
N HIS A 1 10.36 19.36 -7.19
CA HIS A 1 9.24 18.44 -6.88
C HIS A 1 9.74 17.00 -6.87
N ASN A 2 10.19 16.50 -5.69
CA ASN A 2 10.71 15.14 -5.52
C ASN A 2 9.61 14.19 -5.00
N GLY A 3 8.51 14.07 -5.73
CA GLY A 3 7.40 13.16 -5.43
C GLY A 3 7.52 11.77 -6.06
N GLY A 4 8.77 11.33 -6.34
CA GLY A 4 9.05 10.03 -6.96
C GLY A 4 8.66 8.84 -6.09
N ASN A 5 8.47 7.69 -6.71
CA ASN A 5 8.04 6.45 -6.08
C ASN A 5 9.19 5.57 -5.54
N GLY A 6 10.44 5.99 -5.71
CA GLY A 6 11.63 5.24 -5.29
C GLY A 6 11.69 4.89 -3.80
N THR A 7 10.91 5.57 -2.95
CA THR A 7 10.81 5.26 -1.52
C THR A 7 9.87 4.11 -1.23
N ILE A 8 8.70 4.06 -1.90
CA ILE A 8 7.68 3.06 -1.62
C ILE A 8 8.02 1.68 -2.21
N MET A 9 8.78 1.64 -3.30
CA MET A 9 9.15 0.37 -3.93
C MET A 9 10.00 -0.56 -3.05
N LYS A 10 10.65 -0.04 -2.02
CA LYS A 10 11.52 -0.79 -1.06
C LYS A 10 11.00 -0.80 0.37
N GLN A 11 9.77 -0.37 0.60
CA GLN A 11 9.21 -0.21 1.95
C GLN A 11 9.12 -1.52 2.73
N ALA A 12 8.81 -2.65 2.07
CA ALA A 12 8.70 -3.94 2.73
C ALA A 12 9.97 -4.34 3.49
N ALA A 13 11.16 -4.03 2.97
CA ALA A 13 12.42 -4.35 3.65
C ALA A 13 12.55 -3.62 5.00
N ILE A 14 12.11 -2.36 5.08
CA ILE A 14 12.12 -1.55 6.30
C ILE A 14 11.13 -2.13 7.30
N THR A 15 9.91 -2.37 6.85
CA THR A 15 8.84 -2.92 7.67
C THR A 15 9.21 -4.32 8.20
N TYR A 16 9.74 -5.19 7.33
CA TYR A 16 10.21 -6.53 7.70
C TYR A 16 11.28 -6.49 8.79
N PHE A 17 12.27 -5.59 8.66
CA PHE A 17 13.31 -5.41 9.66
C PHE A 17 12.71 -5.11 11.05
N VAL A 18 11.71 -4.23 11.11
CA VAL A 18 11.06 -3.85 12.36
C VAL A 18 10.18 -4.99 12.89
N LEU A 19 9.36 -5.61 12.04
CA LEU A 19 8.55 -6.75 12.41
C LEU A 19 9.41 -7.89 12.97
N ASN A 20 10.51 -8.19 12.32
CA ASN A 20 11.44 -9.24 12.75
C ASN A 20 12.05 -8.94 14.11
N LYS A 21 12.32 -7.67 14.41
CA LYS A 21 12.89 -7.23 15.69
C LYS A 21 11.88 -7.25 16.84
N TYR A 22 10.62 -6.90 16.61
CA TYR A 22 9.65 -6.61 17.67
C TYR A 22 8.44 -7.56 17.73
N ALA A 23 8.10 -8.23 16.63
CA ALA A 23 6.88 -9.04 16.52
C ALA A 23 7.14 -10.56 16.47
N VAL A 24 8.34 -11.00 16.84
CA VAL A 24 8.80 -12.39 16.67
C VAL A 24 8.18 -13.36 17.69
N ASP A 25 7.72 -12.88 18.83
CA ASP A 25 7.11 -13.70 19.86
C ASP A 25 5.71 -14.18 19.46
N ASP A 26 5.27 -15.30 20.03
CA ASP A 26 3.98 -15.95 19.74
C ASP A 26 2.75 -15.04 20.01
N GLU A 27 2.92 -13.95 20.79
CA GLU A 27 1.87 -12.98 21.10
C GLU A 27 2.19 -11.61 20.49
N PHE A 28 1.59 -11.32 19.33
CA PHE A 28 1.59 -9.97 18.76
C PHE A 28 0.39 -9.19 19.31
N THR A 29 0.54 -8.59 20.48
CA THR A 29 -0.53 -7.83 21.17
C THR A 29 -0.78 -6.47 20.53
N SER A 30 -1.89 -5.82 20.92
CA SER A 30 -2.21 -4.45 20.45
C SER A 30 -1.20 -3.41 20.91
N GLU A 31 -0.60 -3.58 22.10
CA GLU A 31 0.46 -2.70 22.58
C GLU A 31 1.71 -2.81 21.72
N LYS A 32 2.14 -4.04 21.40
CA LYS A 32 3.25 -4.29 20.48
C LYS A 32 2.95 -3.76 19.07
N LEU A 33 1.71 -3.86 18.60
CA LEU A 33 1.31 -3.29 17.32
C LEU A 33 1.57 -1.78 17.26
N ILE A 34 1.21 -1.04 18.33
CA ILE A 34 1.45 0.40 18.41
C ILE A 34 2.94 0.71 18.37
N GLU A 35 3.77 -0.01 19.14
CA GLU A 35 5.22 0.17 19.15
C GLU A 35 5.84 -0.11 17.76
N VAL A 36 5.41 -1.19 17.11
CA VAL A 36 5.88 -1.56 15.77
C VAL A 36 5.50 -0.49 14.75
N LEU A 37 4.24 -0.03 14.75
CA LEU A 37 3.78 1.02 13.86
C LEU A 37 4.54 2.33 14.07
N ASP A 38 4.75 2.72 15.32
CA ASP A 38 5.47 3.95 15.65
C ASP A 38 6.92 3.90 15.17
N TYR A 39 7.63 2.82 15.49
CA TYR A 39 9.04 2.69 15.13
C TYR A 39 9.23 2.52 13.62
N SER A 40 8.44 1.65 12.99
CA SER A 40 8.52 1.43 11.54
C SER A 40 8.12 2.67 10.74
N SER A 41 7.12 3.42 11.20
CA SER A 41 6.69 4.68 10.57
C SER A 41 7.79 5.75 10.65
N ALA A 42 8.39 5.93 11.83
CA ALA A 42 9.49 6.88 12.00
C ALA A 42 10.68 6.52 11.10
N LEU A 43 11.07 5.25 11.08
CA LEU A 43 12.19 4.76 10.25
C LEU A 43 11.89 4.93 8.76
N SER A 44 10.67 4.62 8.33
CA SER A 44 10.23 4.78 6.93
C SER A 44 10.33 6.22 6.45
N VAL A 45 9.88 7.17 7.27
CA VAL A 45 9.97 8.61 6.95
C VAL A 45 11.42 9.08 6.91
N ILE A 46 12.26 8.66 7.87
CA ILE A 46 13.69 9.00 7.88
C ILE A 46 14.37 8.52 6.59
N ILE A 47 14.16 7.25 6.22
CA ILE A 47 14.75 6.67 5.00
C ILE A 47 14.18 7.32 3.74
N SER A 48 12.89 7.63 3.70
CA SER A 48 12.28 8.38 2.61
C SER A 48 12.98 9.72 2.39
N ARG A 49 13.24 10.45 3.45
CA ARG A 49 13.84 11.79 3.41
C ARG A 49 15.31 11.82 3.06
N LEU A 50 16.01 10.70 3.09
CA LEU A 50 17.38 10.62 2.57
C LEU A 50 17.44 10.89 1.06
N THR A 51 16.36 10.62 0.33
CA THR A 51 16.30 10.75 -1.12
C THR A 51 15.18 11.65 -1.63
N HIS A 52 14.13 11.88 -0.86
CA HIS A 52 12.95 12.64 -1.24
C HIS A 52 12.61 13.71 -0.20
N SER A 53 12.46 14.95 -0.65
CA SER A 53 12.14 16.09 0.23
C SER A 53 10.65 16.45 0.28
N ALA A 54 9.84 15.90 -0.63
CA ALA A 54 8.41 16.16 -0.69
C ALA A 54 7.64 15.38 0.36
N ARG A 55 6.48 15.88 0.78
CA ARG A 55 5.61 15.23 1.79
C ARG A 55 4.84 14.03 1.26
N MET A 56 4.49 14.03 -0.04
CA MET A 56 3.74 12.92 -0.61
C MET A 56 4.47 11.57 -0.48
N PRO A 57 5.77 11.44 -0.75
CA PRO A 57 6.52 10.22 -0.44
C PRO A 57 6.42 9.80 1.04
N ASP A 58 6.51 10.74 1.99
CA ASP A 58 6.35 10.43 3.41
C ASP A 58 4.99 9.82 3.73
N LEU A 59 3.91 10.41 3.18
CA LEU A 59 2.55 9.91 3.37
C LEU A 59 2.36 8.53 2.73
N MET A 60 2.94 8.30 1.55
CA MET A 60 2.84 7.02 0.86
C MET A 60 3.63 5.90 1.55
N VAL A 61 4.82 6.18 2.09
CA VAL A 61 5.54 5.16 2.88
C VAL A 61 4.85 4.86 4.20
N LEU A 62 4.22 5.84 4.85
CA LEU A 62 3.42 5.63 6.06
C LEU A 62 2.22 4.73 5.78
N LEU A 63 1.50 4.99 4.69
CA LEU A 63 0.35 4.18 4.28
C LEU A 63 0.76 2.75 3.94
N LEU A 64 1.80 2.57 3.13
CA LEU A 64 2.27 1.23 2.76
C LEU A 64 2.81 0.47 3.97
N ASN A 65 3.55 1.14 4.85
CA ASN A 65 4.00 0.56 6.11
C ASN A 65 2.82 0.06 6.96
N ALA A 66 1.79 0.89 7.12
CA ALA A 66 0.60 0.52 7.88
C ALA A 66 -0.14 -0.67 7.23
N ILE A 67 -0.27 -0.70 5.89
CA ILE A 67 -0.87 -1.83 5.18
C ILE A 67 -0.12 -3.13 5.51
N ILE A 68 1.21 -3.13 5.43
CA ILE A 68 2.01 -4.34 5.67
C ILE A 68 1.91 -4.77 7.15
N VAL A 69 2.11 -3.86 8.09
CA VAL A 69 2.08 -4.16 9.53
C VAL A 69 0.70 -4.64 9.98
N LEU A 70 -0.37 -3.95 9.56
CA LEU A 70 -1.74 -4.30 9.95
C LEU A 70 -2.21 -5.60 9.29
N ASN A 71 -1.83 -5.88 8.04
CA ASN A 71 -2.07 -7.17 7.43
C ASN A 71 -1.40 -8.29 8.21
N PHE A 72 -0.13 -8.11 8.59
CA PHE A 72 0.58 -9.08 9.41
C PHE A 72 -0.10 -9.28 10.78
N TYR A 73 -0.50 -8.19 11.44
CA TYR A 73 -1.23 -8.24 12.71
C TYR A 73 -2.54 -9.01 12.58
N TYR A 74 -3.40 -8.68 11.62
CA TYR A 74 -4.68 -9.36 11.43
C TYR A 74 -4.50 -10.85 11.09
N ASN A 75 -3.52 -11.19 10.26
CA ASN A 75 -3.21 -12.58 9.94
C ASN A 75 -2.77 -13.35 11.20
N LYS A 76 -1.93 -12.77 12.04
CA LYS A 76 -1.51 -13.37 13.33
C LYS A 76 -2.67 -13.54 14.31
N GLN A 77 -3.64 -12.62 14.34
CA GLN A 77 -4.83 -12.70 15.17
C GLN A 77 -5.89 -13.65 14.60
N GLY A 78 -5.69 -14.23 13.41
CA GLY A 78 -6.69 -15.04 12.73
C GLY A 78 -7.95 -14.26 12.32
N ILE A 79 -7.86 -12.93 12.19
CA ILE A 79 -8.98 -12.08 11.80
C ILE A 79 -9.15 -12.13 10.29
N LEU A 80 -10.26 -12.69 9.84
CA LEU A 80 -10.59 -12.81 8.44
C LEU A 80 -11.46 -11.65 7.99
N PHE A 81 -10.98 -10.94 6.99
CA PHE A 81 -11.73 -9.90 6.27
C PHE A 81 -11.65 -10.21 4.77
N ASP A 82 -12.64 -9.81 4.00
CA ASP A 82 -12.44 -9.70 2.57
C ASP A 82 -11.44 -8.55 2.27
N ARG A 83 -10.94 -8.49 1.04
CA ARG A 83 -9.91 -7.50 0.66
C ARG A 83 -10.36 -6.06 0.86
N PHE A 84 -11.64 -5.78 0.56
CA PHE A 84 -12.19 -4.43 0.69
C PHE A 84 -12.36 -4.03 2.14
N GLU A 85 -12.97 -4.91 2.93
CA GLU A 85 -13.15 -4.71 4.37
C GLU A 85 -11.80 -4.53 5.06
N ARG A 86 -10.81 -5.34 4.70
CA ARG A 86 -9.47 -5.26 5.27
C ARG A 86 -8.80 -3.94 4.95
N ILE A 87 -8.78 -3.52 3.70
CA ILE A 87 -8.19 -2.23 3.31
C ILE A 87 -8.93 -1.06 3.97
N ALA A 88 -10.26 -1.15 4.12
CA ALA A 88 -11.03 -0.18 4.88
C ALA A 88 -10.55 0.00 6.29
N LYS A 89 -10.55 -1.11 6.98
CA LYS A 89 -10.13 -1.14 8.36
C LYS A 89 -8.71 -0.63 8.52
N ILE A 90 -7.80 -1.04 7.62
CA ILE A 90 -6.42 -0.56 7.62
C ILE A 90 -6.35 0.96 7.42
N PHE A 91 -7.15 1.53 6.52
CA PHE A 91 -7.15 2.98 6.31
C PHE A 91 -7.66 3.74 7.53
N ASP A 92 -8.72 3.22 8.19
CA ASP A 92 -9.23 3.82 9.42
C ASP A 92 -8.19 3.76 10.54
N ASP A 93 -7.58 2.59 10.76
CA ASP A 93 -6.54 2.41 11.77
C ASP A 93 -5.28 3.23 11.44
N CYS A 94 -4.87 3.27 10.17
CA CYS A 94 -3.73 4.09 9.74
C CYS A 94 -3.97 5.58 9.99
N ARG A 95 -5.19 6.07 9.76
CA ARG A 95 -5.54 7.45 10.06
C ARG A 95 -5.38 7.74 11.56
N GLU A 96 -5.98 6.93 12.41
CA GLU A 96 -5.96 7.12 13.87
C GLU A 96 -4.56 6.96 14.46
N MET A 97 -3.86 5.89 14.08
CA MET A 97 -2.62 5.46 14.75
C MET A 97 -1.37 6.10 14.15
N VAL A 98 -1.40 6.50 12.88
CA VAL A 98 -0.21 6.96 12.14
C VAL A 98 -0.37 8.39 11.65
N PHE A 99 -1.37 8.67 10.80
CA PHE A 99 -1.48 9.97 10.16
C PHE A 99 -1.80 11.11 11.12
N ASP A 100 -2.70 10.92 12.06
CA ASP A 100 -3.03 11.96 13.03
C ASP A 100 -1.82 12.29 13.90
N LYS A 101 -1.06 11.30 14.30
CA LYS A 101 0.19 11.46 15.04
C LYS A 101 1.24 12.20 14.20
N TYR A 102 1.47 11.77 12.96
CA TYR A 102 2.41 12.41 12.04
C TYR A 102 2.02 13.86 11.75
N CYS A 103 0.74 14.11 11.49
CA CYS A 103 0.22 15.45 11.20
C CYS A 103 0.22 16.37 12.43
N SER A 104 0.08 15.83 13.65
CA SER A 104 0.12 16.61 14.88
C SER A 104 1.53 17.04 15.29
N THR A 105 2.55 16.27 14.91
CA THR A 105 3.96 16.52 15.30
C THR A 105 4.74 17.39 14.32
N LEU A 106 4.22 17.59 13.11
CA LEU A 106 4.89 18.35 12.06
C LEU A 106 4.05 19.53 11.60
N PRO A 107 4.67 20.72 11.41
CA PRO A 107 3.98 21.84 10.79
C PRO A 107 3.61 21.47 9.34
N LEU A 108 2.33 21.24 9.10
CA LEU A 108 1.81 20.95 7.75
C LEU A 108 1.62 22.26 6.98
N SER A 109 2.14 22.31 5.78
CA SER A 109 1.75 23.33 4.81
C SER A 109 0.26 23.14 4.44
N SER A 110 -0.36 24.15 3.82
CA SER A 110 -1.71 24.02 3.28
C SER A 110 -1.83 22.85 2.29
N LEU A 111 -0.76 22.60 1.52
CA LEU A 111 -0.70 21.47 0.59
C LEU A 111 -0.66 20.12 1.34
N ASP A 112 0.15 20.00 2.39
CA ASP A 112 0.24 18.76 3.18
C ASP A 112 -1.11 18.44 3.82
N ARG A 113 -1.82 19.45 4.32
CA ARG A 113 -3.16 19.30 4.87
C ARG A 113 -4.16 18.84 3.82
N THR A 114 -4.14 19.43 2.64
CA THR A 114 -5.00 19.01 1.52
C THR A 114 -4.72 17.57 1.11
N LEU A 115 -3.46 17.15 1.08
CA LEU A 115 -3.06 15.77 0.79
C LEU A 115 -3.54 14.80 1.87
N TYR A 116 -3.42 15.19 3.14
CA TYR A 116 -3.95 14.41 4.26
C TYR A 116 -5.47 14.25 4.19
N GLU A 117 -6.19 15.35 3.96
CA GLU A 117 -7.64 15.33 3.79
C GLU A 117 -8.05 14.46 2.60
N GLN A 118 -7.32 14.51 1.49
CA GLN A 118 -7.55 13.64 0.33
C GLN A 118 -7.36 12.17 0.66
N LEU A 119 -6.31 11.79 1.40
CA LEU A 119 -6.08 10.41 1.82
C LEU A 119 -7.14 9.93 2.81
N THR A 120 -7.50 10.75 3.79
CA THR A 120 -8.55 10.40 4.76
C THR A 120 -9.93 10.34 4.13
N GLU A 121 -10.21 11.19 3.13
CA GLU A 121 -11.43 11.09 2.34
C GLU A 121 -11.41 9.87 1.41
N THR A 122 -10.27 9.49 0.85
CA THR A 122 -10.14 8.26 0.06
C THR A 122 -10.53 7.04 0.88
N SER A 123 -10.18 6.98 2.16
CA SER A 123 -10.64 5.90 3.04
C SER A 123 -12.17 5.86 3.16
N LYS A 124 -12.84 7.01 3.28
CA LYS A 124 -14.30 7.10 3.27
C LYS A 124 -14.91 6.69 1.92
N PHE A 125 -14.20 6.88 0.81
CA PHE A 125 -14.68 6.56 -0.54
C PHE A 125 -14.61 5.07 -0.90
N LEU A 126 -13.78 4.32 -0.25
CA LEU A 126 -13.75 2.87 -0.45
C LEU A 126 -15.04 2.19 0.02
N PHE A 127 -15.78 2.80 0.96
CA PHE A 127 -16.78 2.11 1.77
C PHE A 127 -18.16 2.76 1.88
N ILE A 128 -18.40 3.94 1.33
CA ILE A 128 -19.71 4.59 1.46
C ILE A 128 -20.51 4.44 0.17
N GLU A 129 -21.52 3.58 0.19
CA GLU A 129 -22.49 3.39 -0.89
C GLU A 129 -23.29 4.65 -1.24
N LYS A 130 -23.33 5.65 -0.38
CA LYS A 130 -24.12 6.89 -0.55
C LYS A 130 -23.37 8.11 -0.03
N LEU A 131 -22.47 8.67 -0.83
CA LEU A 131 -22.12 10.07 -0.65
C LEU A 131 -23.03 10.92 -1.53
N PRO A 132 -23.63 12.01 -0.97
CA PRO A 132 -24.32 12.98 -1.78
C PRO A 132 -23.34 13.54 -2.82
N GLU A 133 -23.83 13.78 -4.04
CA GLU A 133 -23.04 14.41 -5.12
C GLU A 133 -22.51 15.76 -4.64
N GLN A 134 -21.27 15.81 -4.21
CA GLN A 134 -20.59 17.05 -3.88
C GLN A 134 -19.83 17.53 -5.11
N PRO A 135 -20.27 18.66 -5.75
CA PRO A 135 -19.64 19.16 -6.98
C PRO A 135 -18.18 19.55 -6.81
N LYS A 136 -17.74 19.90 -5.59
CA LYS A 136 -16.34 20.26 -5.27
C LYS A 136 -15.37 19.09 -5.42
N ILE A 137 -15.83 17.87 -5.21
CA ILE A 137 -14.97 16.65 -5.30
C ILE A 137 -14.69 16.31 -6.76
N LYS A 138 -15.68 16.44 -7.67
CA LYS A 138 -15.45 16.26 -9.12
C LYS A 138 -14.42 17.24 -9.67
N GLN A 139 -14.44 18.50 -9.19
CA GLN A 139 -13.45 19.52 -9.60
C GLN A 139 -12.06 19.26 -9.03
N LEU A 140 -11.96 18.75 -7.81
CA LEU A 140 -10.70 18.44 -7.16
C LEU A 140 -10.00 17.28 -7.87
N PHE A 141 -10.72 16.18 -8.16
CA PHE A 141 -10.18 15.05 -8.91
C PHE A 141 -9.88 15.38 -10.37
N ALA A 142 -10.69 16.20 -11.05
CA ALA A 142 -10.40 16.70 -12.40
C ALA A 142 -9.13 17.56 -12.42
N LYS A 143 -8.82 18.27 -11.34
CA LYS A 143 -7.60 19.07 -11.18
C LYS A 143 -6.37 18.22 -10.89
N ILE A 144 -6.52 17.09 -10.17
CA ILE A 144 -5.47 16.12 -9.88
C ILE A 144 -5.17 15.24 -11.10
N LEU A 145 -6.21 14.79 -11.81
CA LEU A 145 -6.08 13.87 -12.94
C LEU A 145 -5.69 14.57 -14.26
N GLY A 146 -5.50 15.91 -14.29
CA GLY A 146 -5.01 16.66 -15.44
C GLY A 146 -5.75 16.33 -16.77
N LYS A 147 -5.95 17.30 -17.59
CA LYS A 147 -6.71 17.23 -18.85
C LYS A 147 -6.20 16.14 -19.79
N LYS A 148 -7.13 15.26 -20.22
CA LYS A 148 -7.14 14.40 -21.42
C LYS A 148 -5.92 13.55 -21.74
N GLN A 149 -6.09 12.24 -21.53
CA GLN A 149 -5.41 11.23 -22.36
C GLN A 149 -6.39 10.67 -23.42
N PRO A 150 -5.90 10.28 -24.61
CA PRO A 150 -6.74 9.69 -25.65
C PRO A 150 -7.21 8.29 -25.23
N ALA A 151 -8.49 8.03 -25.48
CA ALA A 151 -9.15 6.76 -25.15
C ALA A 151 -8.56 5.60 -25.94
N GLY A 152 -7.77 4.75 -25.29
CA GLY A 152 -7.53 3.38 -25.74
C GLY A 152 -8.78 2.54 -25.46
N LYS A 153 -9.26 1.78 -26.45
CA LYS A 153 -10.37 0.85 -26.26
C LYS A 153 -9.95 -0.26 -25.31
N VAL A 154 -10.44 -0.21 -24.08
CA VAL A 154 -10.32 -1.30 -23.11
C VAL A 154 -11.51 -2.24 -23.33
N LEU A 155 -11.22 -3.54 -23.48
CA LEU A 155 -12.25 -4.59 -23.40
C LEU A 155 -12.77 -4.63 -21.94
N VAL A 156 -13.87 -3.91 -21.73
CA VAL A 156 -14.63 -4.01 -20.48
C VAL A 156 -15.43 -5.31 -20.57
N THR A 157 -15.08 -6.30 -19.77
CA THR A 157 -15.98 -7.42 -19.51
C THR A 157 -17.19 -6.86 -18.77
N GLN A 158 -18.32 -6.81 -19.47
CA GLN A 158 -19.62 -6.48 -18.92
C GLN A 158 -20.03 -7.56 -17.92
N ASP A 159 -20.85 -7.13 -16.97
CA ASP A 159 -21.59 -7.89 -15.96
C ASP A 159 -20.92 -8.05 -14.60
N ARG A 160 -20.78 -6.90 -13.88
CA ARG A 160 -20.80 -6.92 -12.42
C ARG A 160 -22.06 -6.20 -11.93
N PRO A 161 -22.74 -6.75 -10.89
CA PRO A 161 -23.93 -6.11 -10.34
C PRO A 161 -23.62 -4.72 -9.80
N ASP A 162 -24.64 -3.88 -9.67
CA ASP A 162 -24.59 -2.43 -9.33
C ASP A 162 -23.95 -2.10 -7.95
N ASN A 163 -23.49 -3.14 -7.24
CA ASN A 163 -22.75 -3.06 -5.97
C ASN A 163 -21.24 -2.83 -6.12
N THR A 164 -20.77 -2.39 -7.29
CA THR A 164 -19.34 -2.10 -7.50
C THR A 164 -18.89 -1.00 -6.55
N PRO A 165 -17.86 -1.23 -5.71
CA PRO A 165 -17.35 -0.24 -4.79
C PRO A 165 -17.01 1.08 -5.48
N LEU A 166 -17.29 2.20 -4.83
CA LEU A 166 -17.08 3.57 -5.36
C LEU A 166 -15.65 3.81 -5.86
N PHE A 167 -14.67 3.11 -5.28
CA PHE A 167 -13.30 3.15 -5.71
C PHE A 167 -13.16 2.77 -7.20
N PHE A 168 -13.80 1.67 -7.66
CA PHE A 168 -13.77 1.25 -9.06
C PHE A 168 -14.63 2.10 -9.98
N LYS A 169 -15.71 2.71 -9.46
CA LYS A 169 -16.50 3.67 -10.22
C LYS A 169 -15.69 4.94 -10.52
N ARG A 170 -14.69 5.27 -9.69
CA ARG A 170 -13.85 6.46 -9.84
C ARG A 170 -12.52 6.20 -10.54
N PHE A 171 -11.90 5.06 -10.27
CA PHE A 171 -10.63 4.66 -10.87
C PHE A 171 -10.89 3.53 -11.87
N ASN A 172 -11.27 3.90 -13.08
CA ASN A 172 -11.32 2.97 -14.20
C ASN A 172 -9.88 2.63 -14.59
N TYR A 173 -9.60 1.37 -14.93
CA TYR A 173 -8.29 0.89 -15.40
C TYR A 173 -7.64 1.79 -16.44
N ALA A 174 -8.43 2.28 -17.42
CA ALA A 174 -7.96 3.19 -18.47
C ALA A 174 -7.57 4.60 -17.97
N GLN A 175 -7.90 4.96 -16.74
CA GLN A 175 -7.61 6.25 -16.13
C GLN A 175 -6.52 6.19 -15.08
N LEU A 176 -6.02 4.98 -14.77
CA LEU A 176 -4.91 4.80 -13.85
C LEU A 176 -3.66 5.44 -14.44
N ARG A 177 -2.96 6.19 -13.61
CA ARG A 177 -1.68 6.76 -13.98
C ARG A 177 -0.57 5.76 -13.69
N ASN A 178 0.30 5.59 -14.65
CA ASN A 178 1.37 4.60 -14.64
C ASN A 178 2.77 5.24 -14.67
N GLY A 179 2.89 6.48 -14.23
CA GLY A 179 4.19 7.17 -14.13
C GLY A 179 4.83 7.05 -12.75
N GLY A 180 6.06 7.58 -12.63
CA GLY A 180 6.90 7.50 -11.43
C GLY A 180 6.50 8.39 -10.24
N TYR A 181 5.27 8.90 -10.19
CA TYR A 181 4.77 9.67 -9.06
C TYR A 181 4.21 8.75 -7.97
N CYS A 182 4.70 8.86 -6.75
CA CYS A 182 4.43 7.91 -5.67
C CYS A 182 2.94 7.72 -5.34
N PHE A 183 2.12 8.77 -5.42
CA PHE A 183 0.68 8.69 -5.21
C PHE A 183 -0.01 7.88 -6.33
N ASP A 184 0.37 8.13 -7.58
CA ASP A 184 -0.18 7.41 -8.73
C ASP A 184 0.22 5.93 -8.67
N THR A 185 1.48 5.62 -8.33
CA THR A 185 1.96 4.25 -8.12
C THR A 185 1.19 3.52 -7.01
N MET A 186 1.00 4.17 -5.86
CA MET A 186 0.23 3.60 -4.74
C MET A 186 -1.22 3.32 -5.14
N THR A 187 -1.87 4.29 -5.78
CA THR A 187 -3.26 4.17 -6.23
C THR A 187 -3.42 3.03 -7.24
N SER A 188 -2.50 2.93 -8.20
CA SER A 188 -2.52 1.88 -9.22
C SER A 188 -2.26 0.50 -8.63
N ALA A 189 -1.31 0.37 -7.70
CA ALA A 189 -1.03 -0.88 -7.00
C ALA A 189 -2.23 -1.35 -6.14
N LEU A 190 -2.85 -0.44 -5.39
CA LEU A 190 -4.07 -0.72 -4.63
C LEU A 190 -5.23 -1.12 -5.54
N TRP A 191 -5.38 -0.44 -6.69
CA TRP A 191 -6.40 -0.80 -7.66
C TRP A 191 -6.21 -2.24 -8.16
N CYS A 192 -4.99 -2.62 -8.54
CA CYS A 192 -4.68 -3.96 -8.99
C CYS A 192 -4.93 -5.01 -7.90
N PHE A 193 -4.61 -4.69 -6.65
CA PHE A 193 -4.88 -5.56 -5.50
C PHE A 193 -6.39 -5.77 -5.27
N LEU A 194 -7.17 -4.71 -5.32
CA LEU A 194 -8.62 -4.78 -5.09
C LEU A 194 -9.37 -5.41 -6.28
N ALA A 195 -8.90 -5.19 -7.51
CA ALA A 195 -9.50 -5.70 -8.73
C ALA A 195 -9.09 -7.14 -9.07
N GLY A 196 -7.97 -7.62 -8.52
CA GLY A 196 -7.48 -8.98 -8.76
C GLY A 196 -8.27 -10.01 -7.99
N ASP A 197 -8.48 -11.20 -8.54
CA ASP A 197 -9.14 -12.30 -7.84
C ASP A 197 -8.15 -13.20 -7.07
N SER A 198 -6.86 -13.09 -7.37
CA SER A 198 -5.75 -13.79 -6.72
C SER A 198 -4.50 -12.90 -6.69
N PHE A 199 -3.43 -13.37 -6.03
CA PHE A 199 -2.11 -12.74 -6.09
C PHE A 199 -1.64 -12.60 -7.55
N GLU A 200 -1.72 -13.69 -8.31
CA GLU A 200 -1.26 -13.73 -9.70
C GLU A 200 -2.07 -12.81 -10.61
N ASP A 201 -3.40 -12.85 -10.53
CA ASP A 201 -4.28 -12.01 -11.36
C ASP A 201 -4.05 -10.51 -11.12
N GLY A 202 -3.89 -10.11 -9.87
CA GLY A 202 -3.56 -8.72 -9.55
C GLY A 202 -2.16 -8.32 -10.01
N LEU A 203 -1.17 -9.24 -9.95
CA LEU A 203 0.17 -9.00 -10.48
C LEU A 203 0.12 -8.80 -12.00
N TYR A 204 -0.61 -9.65 -12.73
CA TYR A 204 -0.79 -9.47 -14.18
C TYR A 204 -1.44 -8.12 -14.52
N LYS A 205 -2.42 -7.67 -13.72
CA LYS A 205 -3.00 -6.34 -13.90
C LYS A 205 -1.97 -5.24 -13.70
N ALA A 206 -1.09 -5.37 -12.69
CA ALA A 206 -0.07 -4.37 -12.39
C ALA A 206 0.99 -4.26 -13.48
N VAL A 207 1.52 -5.38 -13.97
CA VAL A 207 2.55 -5.38 -15.03
C VAL A 207 2.02 -4.93 -16.39
N ASN A 208 0.72 -5.14 -16.64
CA ASN A 208 0.08 -4.73 -17.90
C ASN A 208 -0.43 -3.27 -17.88
N LEU A 209 -0.17 -2.51 -16.83
CA LEU A 209 -0.43 -1.06 -16.83
C LEU A 209 0.56 -0.29 -17.73
N PHE A 210 1.68 -0.91 -18.09
CA PHE A 210 2.79 -0.26 -18.80
C PHE A 210 3.39 0.94 -18.02
N GLY A 211 4.18 1.77 -18.69
CA GLY A 211 4.87 2.88 -18.04
C GLY A 211 5.86 2.39 -16.98
N ASP A 212 5.72 2.81 -15.73
CA ASP A 212 6.54 2.38 -14.59
C ASP A 212 5.96 1.11 -13.93
N ALA A 213 5.68 0.11 -14.76
CA ALA A 213 4.98 -1.11 -14.37
C ALA A 213 5.76 -1.98 -13.38
N ASP A 214 7.09 -1.99 -13.47
CA ASP A 214 7.98 -2.68 -12.55
C ASP A 214 7.84 -2.14 -11.11
N THR A 215 7.82 -0.82 -10.95
CA THR A 215 7.61 -0.18 -9.65
C THR A 215 6.18 -0.38 -9.14
N ILE A 216 5.16 -0.28 -10.02
CA ILE A 216 3.77 -0.55 -9.63
C ILE A 216 3.62 -2.01 -9.17
N ALA A 217 4.22 -2.96 -9.91
CA ALA A 217 4.20 -4.38 -9.53
C ALA A 217 4.97 -4.65 -8.23
N ALA A 218 6.10 -3.95 -7.98
CA ALA A 218 6.83 -4.06 -6.74
C ALA A 218 6.00 -3.57 -5.53
N VAL A 219 5.26 -2.47 -5.67
CA VAL A 219 4.36 -1.97 -4.61
C VAL A 219 3.15 -2.88 -4.46
N TYR A 220 2.57 -3.36 -5.57
CA TYR A 220 1.51 -4.36 -5.54
C TYR A 220 1.95 -5.62 -4.78
N GLY A 221 3.13 -6.15 -5.09
CA GLY A 221 3.67 -7.35 -4.45
C GLY A 221 3.80 -7.21 -2.93
N GLN A 222 4.22 -6.03 -2.44
CA GLN A 222 4.30 -5.76 -1.01
C GLN A 222 2.92 -5.79 -0.34
N ILE A 223 1.91 -5.17 -0.97
CA ILE A 223 0.52 -5.17 -0.48
C ILE A 223 -0.06 -6.58 -0.51
N ALA A 224 0.02 -7.24 -1.65
CA ALA A 224 -0.59 -8.55 -1.89
C ALA A 224 0.07 -9.65 -1.05
N ALA A 225 1.41 -9.70 -0.98
CA ALA A 225 2.11 -10.69 -0.18
C ALA A 225 1.81 -10.55 1.33
N SER A 226 1.66 -9.31 1.83
CA SER A 226 1.29 -9.09 3.24
C SER A 226 -0.13 -9.56 3.56
N PHE A 227 -1.02 -9.57 2.57
CA PHE A 227 -2.40 -10.03 2.72
C PHE A 227 -2.54 -11.54 2.52
N TYR A 228 -2.04 -12.06 1.38
CA TYR A 228 -2.22 -13.46 0.97
C TYR A 228 -1.26 -14.42 1.69
N GLY A 229 -0.05 -13.95 2.04
CA GLY A 229 1.01 -14.81 2.54
C GLY A 229 1.79 -15.53 1.43
N LEU A 230 2.82 -16.28 1.83
CA LEU A 230 3.73 -16.96 0.91
C LEU A 230 3.06 -18.10 0.13
N SER A 231 2.10 -18.80 0.76
CA SER A 231 1.40 -19.96 0.16
C SER A 231 0.61 -19.61 -1.10
N ASP A 232 0.18 -18.39 -1.24
CA ASP A 232 -0.63 -17.93 -2.37
C ASP A 232 0.19 -17.29 -3.49
N ILE A 233 1.51 -17.17 -3.28
CA ILE A 233 2.45 -16.72 -4.32
C ILE A 233 2.79 -17.93 -5.21
N PRO A 234 2.58 -17.87 -6.54
CA PRO A 234 2.95 -18.94 -7.45
C PRO A 234 4.42 -19.34 -7.32
N GLU A 235 4.69 -20.65 -7.16
CA GLU A 235 6.03 -21.18 -6.93
C GLU A 235 7.00 -20.77 -8.06
N CYS A 236 6.54 -20.69 -9.30
CA CYS A 236 7.37 -20.26 -10.43
C CYS A 236 7.93 -18.84 -10.24
N LEU A 237 7.17 -17.92 -9.63
CA LEU A 237 7.65 -16.57 -9.36
C LEU A 237 8.75 -16.53 -8.30
N ILE A 238 8.81 -17.53 -7.42
CA ILE A 238 9.83 -17.66 -6.39
C ILE A 238 11.07 -18.36 -6.96
N THR A 239 10.87 -19.46 -7.68
CA THR A 239 11.97 -20.31 -8.18
C THR A 239 12.75 -19.67 -9.33
N GLU A 240 12.12 -18.77 -10.10
CA GLU A 240 12.76 -18.04 -11.20
C GLU A 240 13.45 -16.73 -10.76
N LEU A 241 13.42 -16.39 -9.46
CA LEU A 241 14.14 -15.23 -8.95
C LEU A 241 15.65 -15.42 -9.13
N HIS A 242 16.31 -14.40 -9.67
CA HIS A 242 17.75 -14.32 -9.66
C HIS A 242 18.26 -14.15 -8.22
N ASP A 243 19.43 -14.71 -7.93
CA ASP A 243 20.11 -14.53 -6.65
C ASP A 243 19.35 -15.01 -5.40
N ILE A 244 18.51 -16.05 -5.53
CA ILE A 244 17.87 -16.70 -4.38
C ILE A 244 18.89 -17.00 -3.25
N PRO A 245 20.12 -17.50 -3.52
CA PRO A 245 21.11 -17.69 -2.48
C PRO A 245 21.47 -16.41 -1.71
N MET A 246 21.56 -15.26 -2.40
CA MET A 246 21.83 -13.97 -1.77
C MET A 246 20.63 -13.52 -0.94
N ILE A 247 19.41 -13.68 -1.45
CA ILE A 247 18.18 -13.34 -0.73
C ILE A 247 18.12 -14.15 0.57
N ASN A 248 18.31 -15.45 0.49
CA ASN A 248 18.32 -16.35 1.66
C ASN A 248 19.44 -16.00 2.64
N PHE A 249 20.63 -15.63 2.14
CA PHE A 249 21.74 -15.18 2.99
C PHE A 249 21.35 -13.91 3.75
N VAL A 250 20.76 -12.91 3.09
CA VAL A 250 20.32 -11.66 3.73
C VAL A 250 19.22 -11.94 4.76
N LEU A 251 18.21 -12.73 4.40
CA LEU A 251 17.12 -13.10 5.31
C LEU A 251 17.64 -13.85 6.54
N SER A 252 18.55 -14.80 6.36
CA SER A 252 19.13 -15.60 7.47
C SER A 252 20.00 -14.74 8.40
N ASN A 253 20.71 -13.74 7.86
CA ASN A 253 21.60 -12.88 8.66
C ASN A 253 20.88 -11.64 9.22
N SER A 254 19.68 -11.34 8.78
CA SER A 254 18.83 -10.32 9.39
C SER A 254 18.01 -10.83 10.57
N GLN A 255 18.18 -12.11 10.95
CA GLN A 255 17.52 -12.70 12.09
C GLN A 255 18.05 -12.09 13.40
N PRO A 256 17.18 -11.79 14.38
CA PRO A 256 17.63 -11.42 15.71
C PRO A 256 18.42 -12.55 16.35
N ALA A 257 19.31 -12.22 17.29
CA ALA A 257 20.18 -13.18 17.99
C ALA A 257 19.38 -14.40 18.53
N PRO A 258 20.02 -15.59 18.69
CA PRO A 258 19.42 -16.93 18.68
C PRO A 258 18.37 -17.29 19.74
N ASN A 259 17.87 -16.33 20.50
CA ASN A 259 16.75 -16.56 21.44
C ASN A 259 15.37 -16.17 20.88
N ASN A 260 15.28 -15.64 19.69
CA ASN A 260 14.02 -15.24 19.07
C ASN A 260 13.73 -16.14 17.85
N LYS A 261 12.63 -16.87 17.90
CA LYS A 261 12.16 -17.73 16.82
C LYS A 261 11.89 -16.91 15.55
N CYS A 262 12.38 -17.38 14.41
CA CYS A 262 12.16 -16.76 13.09
C CYS A 262 10.70 -16.61 12.74
N ILE A 263 10.36 -15.46 12.16
CA ILE A 263 9.21 -15.36 11.28
C ILE A 263 9.58 -16.12 10.00
N THR A 264 9.06 -17.32 9.83
CA THR A 264 9.07 -18.02 8.54
C THR A 264 7.97 -17.33 7.71
N ILE A 265 8.40 -16.60 6.67
CA ILE A 265 7.48 -16.04 5.66
C ILE A 265 6.93 -17.20 4.86
#